data_b76e40c00896512fb0515fd09fe25e46
#
_entry.id   b76e40c00896512fb0515fd09fe25e46
#
_cell.length_a   1.000
_cell.length_b   1.000
_cell.length_c   1.000
_cell.angle_alpha   90.00
_cell.angle_beta   90.00
_cell.angle_gamma   90.00
#
_symmetry.space_group_name_H-M   'P 1'
#
loop_
_entity.id
_entity.type
_entity.pdbx_description
1 polymer ?
#
loop_
_entity_poly.entity_id
_entity_poly.type
_entity_poly.pdbx_seq_one_letter_code
_entity_poly.pdbx_strand_id
1 'polypeptide(L)' 'MTTAMGLEFPELLTVRDVAEILHVPISTVHHWAVRGDGPPSFKVGKHRRFDAGAVASWLEKQKTVSA' A
#
# COMPACT_ATOMS: atom_id res chain seq x y z
N MET A 1 3.53 7.56 13.95
CA MET A 1 4.79 7.38 13.20
C MET A 1 5.85 6.78 14.09
N THR A 2 6.60 5.83 13.57
CA THR A 2 7.60 5.14 14.36
C THR A 2 8.95 5.80 14.21
N THR A 3 9.63 6.03 15.33
CA THR A 3 10.97 6.59 15.33
C THR A 3 11.93 5.57 15.95
N ALA A 4 13.00 5.24 15.23
CA ALA A 4 14.03 4.33 15.73
C ALA A 4 15.37 5.03 15.64
N MET A 5 16.12 5.03 16.73
CA MET A 5 17.47 5.60 16.77
C MET A 5 17.50 7.05 16.31
N GLY A 6 16.46 7.81 16.62
CA GLY A 6 16.38 9.22 16.25
C GLY A 6 16.02 9.48 14.81
N LEU A 7 15.73 8.43 14.04
CA LEU A 7 15.36 8.56 12.63
C LEU A 7 13.86 8.31 12.48
N GLU A 8 13.26 9.02 11.53
CA GLU A 8 11.86 8.80 11.20
C GLU A 8 11.77 7.96 9.95
N PHE A 9 10.85 7.00 10.00
CA PHE A 9 10.61 6.12 8.86
C PHE A 9 9.16 6.25 8.43
N PRO A 10 8.88 6.12 7.14
CA PRO A 10 7.49 6.08 6.68
C PRO A 10 6.81 4.83 7.23
N GLU A 11 5.50 4.92 7.37
CA GLU A 11 4.73 3.76 7.77
C GLU A 11 4.56 2.85 6.55
N LEU A 12 4.98 1.60 6.71
CA LEU A 12 4.90 0.63 5.63
C LEU A 12 3.80 -0.38 5.92
N LEU A 13 3.11 -0.78 4.87
CA LEU A 13 2.00 -1.72 4.96
C LEU A 13 2.35 -2.97 4.17
N THR A 14 1.89 -4.12 4.68
CA THR A 14 2.01 -5.38 3.97
C THR A 14 0.84 -5.53 3.00
N VAL A 15 0.93 -6.57 2.14
CA VAL A 15 -0.19 -6.91 1.26
C VAL A 15 -1.45 -7.18 2.08
N ARG A 16 -1.31 -7.89 3.19
CA ARG A 16 -2.45 -8.18 4.06
C ARG A 16 -3.04 -6.90 4.65
N ASP A 17 -2.17 -5.97 5.09
CA ASP A 17 -2.64 -4.71 5.64
C ASP A 17 -3.48 -3.94 4.62
N VAL A 18 -2.99 -3.86 3.38
CA VAL A 18 -3.70 -3.15 2.34
C VAL A 18 -5.04 -3.81 2.05
N ALA A 19 -5.06 -5.15 1.99
CA ALA A 19 -6.30 -5.87 1.77
C ALA A 19 -7.32 -5.57 2.84
N GLU A 20 -6.90 -5.50 4.10
CA GLU A 20 -7.79 -5.21 5.22
C GLU A 20 -8.29 -3.77 5.17
N ILE A 21 -7.38 -2.84 4.89
CA ILE A 21 -7.74 -1.42 4.83
C ILE A 21 -8.76 -1.17 3.73
N LEU A 22 -8.55 -1.77 2.57
CA LEU A 22 -9.41 -1.54 1.41
C LEU A 22 -10.58 -2.50 1.33
N HIS A 23 -10.65 -3.47 2.25
CA HIS A 23 -11.73 -4.47 2.30
C HIS A 23 -11.83 -5.26 1.00
N VAL A 24 -10.69 -5.71 0.50
CA VAL A 24 -10.64 -6.55 -0.69
C VAL A 24 -9.87 -7.83 -0.37
N PRO A 25 -10.05 -8.89 -1.15
CA PRO A 25 -9.28 -10.12 -0.94
C PRO A 25 -7.79 -9.87 -1.14
N ILE A 26 -6.98 -10.64 -0.43
CA ILE A 26 -5.52 -10.56 -0.57
C ILE A 26 -5.11 -10.83 -2.01
N SER A 27 -5.79 -11.79 -2.67
CA SER A 27 -5.48 -12.12 -4.05
C SER A 27 -5.65 -10.91 -4.98
N THR A 28 -6.60 -10.04 -4.69
CA THR A 28 -6.79 -8.83 -5.49
C THR A 28 -5.57 -7.92 -5.36
N VAL A 29 -5.05 -7.75 -4.14
CA VAL A 29 -3.88 -6.91 -3.93
C VAL A 29 -2.66 -7.52 -4.63
N HIS A 30 -2.49 -8.83 -4.58
CA HIS A 30 -1.41 -9.50 -5.29
C HIS A 30 -1.52 -9.28 -6.81
N HIS A 31 -2.71 -9.36 -7.37
CA HIS A 31 -2.94 -9.12 -8.79
C HIS A 31 -2.55 -7.69 -9.16
N TRP A 32 -2.95 -6.73 -8.34
CA TRP A 32 -2.57 -5.34 -8.59
C TRP A 32 -1.07 -5.18 -8.63
N ALA A 33 -0.37 -5.79 -7.66
CA ALA A 33 1.08 -5.65 -7.57
C ALA A 33 1.78 -6.25 -8.79
N VAL A 34 1.28 -7.38 -9.28
CA VAL A 34 1.87 -8.04 -10.45
C VAL A 34 1.60 -7.25 -11.72
N ARG A 35 0.40 -6.69 -11.87
CA ARG A 35 -0.02 -6.02 -13.08
C ARG A 35 0.33 -4.55 -13.12
N GLY A 36 0.77 -3.99 -12.00
CA GLY A 36 1.05 -2.57 -11.94
C GLY A 36 -0.17 -1.70 -11.73
N ASP A 37 -1.29 -2.32 -11.40
CA ASP A 37 -2.51 -1.61 -11.04
C ASP A 37 -2.53 -1.33 -9.55
N GLY A 38 -3.53 -0.61 -9.07
CA GLY A 38 -3.71 -0.38 -7.65
C GLY A 38 -2.70 0.57 -7.05
N PRO A 39 -2.56 0.56 -5.73
CA PRO A 39 -1.65 1.50 -5.07
C PRO A 39 -0.19 1.15 -5.38
N PRO A 40 0.69 2.15 -5.37
CA PRO A 40 2.12 1.90 -5.61
C PRO A 40 2.70 0.97 -4.56
N SER A 41 3.58 0.07 -4.99
CA SER A 41 4.24 -0.84 -4.09
C SER A 41 5.70 -0.98 -4.51
N PHE A 42 6.50 -1.52 -3.61
CA PHE A 42 7.90 -1.75 -3.88
C PHE A 42 8.39 -2.94 -3.08
N LYS A 43 9.55 -3.45 -3.43
CA LYS A 43 10.10 -4.60 -2.73
C LYS A 43 11.18 -4.16 -1.76
N VAL A 44 11.12 -4.71 -0.56
CA VAL A 44 12.18 -4.58 0.43
C VAL A 44 12.76 -5.99 0.56
N GLY A 45 13.86 -6.25 -0.13
CA GLY A 45 14.36 -7.61 -0.25
C GLY A 45 13.38 -8.48 -1.01
N LYS A 46 12.85 -9.49 -0.37
CA LYS A 46 11.87 -10.39 -0.98
C LYS A 46 10.43 -9.99 -0.65
N HIS A 47 10.26 -8.96 0.16
CA HIS A 47 8.94 -8.64 0.70
C HIS A 47 8.36 -7.42 -0.01
N ARG A 48 7.10 -7.52 -0.41
CA ARG A 48 6.41 -6.38 -1.01
C ARG A 48 5.82 -5.53 0.08
N ARG A 49 6.01 -4.22 -0.06
CA ARG A 49 5.52 -3.26 0.92
C ARG A 49 4.88 -2.09 0.21
N PHE A 50 3.99 -1.41 0.92
CA PHE A 50 3.29 -0.23 0.44
C PHE A 50 3.55 0.90 1.41
N ASP A 51 3.76 2.11 0.88
CA ASP A 51 3.86 3.30 1.71
C ASP A 51 2.43 3.76 2.05
N ALA A 52 2.13 3.89 3.35
CA ALA A 52 0.79 4.24 3.79
C ALA A 52 0.29 5.54 3.16
N GLY A 53 1.17 6.53 3.04
CA GLY A 53 0.79 7.80 2.42
C GLY A 53 0.45 7.65 0.95
N ALA A 54 1.21 6.81 0.24
CA ALA A 54 0.94 6.57 -1.18
C ALA A 54 -0.38 5.82 -1.38
N VAL A 55 -0.68 4.87 -0.48
CA VAL A 55 -1.96 4.16 -0.54
C VAL A 55 -3.11 5.14 -0.33
N ALA A 56 -2.98 6.03 0.66
CA ALA A 56 -4.01 7.02 0.93
C ALA A 56 -4.24 7.93 -0.27
N SER A 57 -3.16 8.40 -0.90
CA SER A 57 -3.28 9.25 -2.09
C SER A 57 -3.95 8.52 -3.23
N TRP A 58 -3.56 7.26 -3.45
CA TRP A 58 -4.17 6.46 -4.50
C TRP A 58 -5.67 6.30 -4.25
N LEU A 59 -6.04 6.04 -3.01
CA LEU A 59 -7.46 5.85 -2.67
C LEU A 59 -8.26 7.11 -2.93
N GLU A 60 -7.72 8.28 -2.62
CA GLU A 60 -8.41 9.54 -2.87
C GLU A 60 -8.66 9.73 -4.36
N LYS A 61 -7.72 9.33 -5.19
CA LYS A 61 -7.91 9.42 -6.64
C LYS A 61 -9.03 8.50 -7.12
N GLN A 62 -9.17 7.33 -6.49
CA GLN A 62 -10.24 6.41 -6.84
C GLN A 62 -11.60 7.02 -6.52
N LYS A 63 -11.71 7.69 -5.39
CA LYS A 63 -12.97 8.35 -5.02
C LYS A 63 -13.35 9.43 -6.01
N THR A 64 -12.36 10.15 -6.52
CA THR A 64 -12.61 11.24 -7.45
C THR A 64 -13.01 10.72 -8.83
N VAL A 65 -12.36 9.65 -9.28
CA VAL A 65 -12.58 9.10 -10.62
C VAL A 65 -13.86 8.29 -10.69
N SER A 66 -14.21 7.59 -9.61
CA SER A 66 -15.36 6.69 -9.57
C SER A 66 -16.61 7.47 -9.24
N ALA A 67 -17.01 8.33 -10.10
CA ALA A 67 -18.20 9.13 -9.86
C ALA A 67 -19.48 8.30 -9.97
#